data_030ef975a6cd77c87722e82cf0dbce96
#
_entry.id   030ef975a6cd77c87722e82cf0dbce96
#
_cell.length_a   1.000
_cell.length_b   1.000
_cell.length_c   1.000
_cell.angle_alpha   90.00
_cell.angle_beta   90.00
_cell.angle_gamma   90.00
#
_symmetry.space_group_name_H-M   'P 1'
#
loop_
_entity.id
_entity.type
_entity.pdbx_description
1 polymer ?
#
loop_
_entity_poly.entity_id
_entity_poly.type
_entity_poly.pdbx_seq_one_letter_code
_entity_poly.pdbx_strand_id
1 'polypeptide(L)'
;MILLFAGCVGNSQEQSSEVPTLKVAHLPTDHHSSLFVAAKEGDLFKEKYGVYLKEVEAKKKYELYENDKKVADVELVQVVEGGAKIMTLIAQGQIDIGLNGVPPTVFSIDQGNKAKIISALQGEGSAVVIRNDIPAETWPEFVKWIKEQYSNGKQVKIGHPLPVSIQYVMIKKALEAEGITYTENSKDKSAMVLLVNCKGQKSMPQMLSQKELDAVIAWEPMPEVLKTKGIGKPIVYSKDLPPAGMWEDHPCCVVVASENALESKEAAVKSLLKLMVLSTKEINENNELAIKASSEWLGTDKEVEEYSIPNIKFYTNPEPLKKGTHVFVNVMNAQKSTTGQLKGVEDPNKIDEILFNFSIYDQIVKELGQ
;
A
#
# COMPACT_ATOMS: atom_id res chain seq x y z
N MET A 1 32.85 -61.45 -39.09
CA MET A 1 31.86 -60.36 -39.23
C MET A 1 31.12 -60.30 -37.92
N ILE A 2 31.59 -59.43 -37.00
CA ILE A 2 31.02 -59.27 -35.66
C ILE A 2 30.31 -57.93 -35.64
N LEU A 3 28.98 -57.97 -35.49
CA LEU A 3 28.14 -56.76 -35.33
C LEU A 3 28.15 -56.40 -33.84
N LEU A 4 28.70 -55.22 -33.55
CA LEU A 4 28.59 -54.55 -32.25
C LEU A 4 27.31 -53.70 -32.25
N PHE A 5 26.34 -54.08 -31.44
CA PHE A 5 25.19 -53.21 -31.08
C PHE A 5 25.66 -52.20 -29.98
N ALA A 6 25.78 -50.96 -30.33
CA ALA A 6 25.92 -49.87 -29.37
C ALA A 6 24.50 -49.48 -28.87
N GLY A 7 24.20 -49.85 -27.63
CA GLY A 7 23.01 -49.37 -26.92
C GLY A 7 23.21 -47.94 -26.49
N CYS A 8 22.44 -47.02 -27.02
CA CYS A 8 22.27 -45.65 -26.50
C CYS A 8 21.48 -45.74 -25.19
N VAL A 9 22.15 -45.61 -24.05
CA VAL A 9 21.50 -45.28 -22.77
C VAL A 9 21.18 -43.81 -22.81
N GLY A 10 19.93 -43.46 -23.04
CA GLY A 10 19.43 -42.13 -22.89
C GLY A 10 19.48 -41.74 -21.40
N ASN A 11 20.42 -40.92 -21.04
CA ASN A 11 20.48 -40.26 -19.75
C ASN A 11 19.39 -39.13 -19.80
N SER A 12 18.20 -39.42 -19.31
CA SER A 12 17.25 -38.39 -18.94
C SER A 12 17.81 -37.67 -17.70
N GLN A 13 18.61 -36.64 -17.92
CA GLN A 13 18.86 -35.66 -16.87
C GLN A 13 17.49 -35.06 -16.53
N GLU A 14 16.94 -35.42 -15.36
CA GLU A 14 15.97 -34.59 -14.66
C GLU A 14 16.67 -33.27 -14.43
N GLN A 15 16.32 -32.29 -15.27
CA GLN A 15 16.62 -30.88 -15.03
C GLN A 15 15.87 -30.54 -13.75
N SER A 16 16.56 -30.55 -12.59
CA SER A 16 16.07 -29.93 -11.37
C SER A 16 15.89 -28.45 -11.71
N SER A 17 14.68 -28.05 -12.09
CA SER A 17 14.37 -26.63 -12.23
C SER A 17 14.64 -26.00 -10.87
N GLU A 18 15.65 -25.18 -10.80
CA GLU A 18 16.00 -24.43 -9.59
C GLU A 18 14.78 -23.63 -9.16
N VAL A 19 14.38 -23.77 -7.89
CA VAL A 19 13.20 -23.11 -7.35
C VAL A 19 13.44 -21.59 -7.39
N PRO A 20 12.54 -20.78 -8.02
CA PRO A 20 12.79 -19.36 -8.17
C PRO A 20 12.77 -18.62 -6.84
N THR A 21 13.50 -17.52 -6.76
CA THR A 21 13.40 -16.57 -5.65
C THR A 21 12.46 -15.44 -6.04
N LEU A 22 11.43 -15.18 -5.21
CA LEU A 22 10.59 -13.99 -5.28
C LEU A 22 11.09 -12.94 -4.28
N LYS A 23 11.40 -11.76 -4.76
CA LYS A 23 11.74 -10.60 -3.93
C LYS A 23 10.50 -9.70 -3.78
N VAL A 24 10.02 -9.60 -2.55
CA VAL A 24 8.77 -8.91 -2.20
C VAL A 24 9.07 -7.70 -1.34
N ALA A 25 8.78 -6.50 -1.84
CA ALA A 25 8.95 -5.28 -1.07
C ALA A 25 7.66 -4.88 -0.36
N HIS A 26 7.80 -4.41 0.88
CA HIS A 26 6.70 -3.89 1.69
C HIS A 26 7.11 -2.67 2.51
N LEU A 27 6.14 -1.87 2.95
CA LEU A 27 6.31 -0.79 3.91
C LEU A 27 6.06 -1.29 5.34
N PRO A 28 6.67 -0.68 6.38
CA PRO A 28 6.32 -0.94 7.76
C PRO A 28 5.00 -0.21 8.13
N THR A 29 3.88 -0.83 7.86
CA THR A 29 2.53 -0.27 8.05
C THR A 29 1.49 -1.37 8.20
N ASP A 30 0.42 -1.11 8.93
CA ASP A 30 -0.74 -2.01 9.08
C ASP A 30 -1.45 -2.29 7.75
N HIS A 31 -1.27 -1.43 6.78
CA HIS A 31 -1.78 -1.62 5.43
C HIS A 31 -1.25 -2.90 4.75
N HIS A 32 -0.18 -3.49 5.29
CA HIS A 32 0.41 -4.72 4.78
C HIS A 32 0.18 -5.94 5.69
N SER A 33 -0.81 -5.86 6.59
CA SER A 33 -1.13 -6.92 7.56
C SER A 33 -1.43 -8.26 6.90
N SER A 34 -1.99 -8.29 5.69
CA SER A 34 -2.19 -9.55 4.95
C SER A 34 -0.88 -10.31 4.72
N LEU A 35 0.23 -9.60 4.45
CA LEU A 35 1.56 -10.21 4.36
C LEU A 35 2.06 -10.67 5.73
N PHE A 36 1.84 -9.86 6.77
CA PHE A 36 2.32 -10.18 8.13
C PHE A 36 1.62 -11.41 8.69
N VAL A 37 0.30 -11.51 8.50
CA VAL A 37 -0.50 -12.69 8.88
C VAL A 37 -0.06 -13.92 8.07
N ALA A 38 0.11 -13.80 6.76
CA ALA A 38 0.60 -14.88 5.91
C ALA A 38 1.98 -15.42 6.36
N ALA A 39 2.86 -14.52 6.80
CA ALA A 39 4.22 -14.86 7.24
C ALA A 39 4.27 -15.42 8.67
N LYS A 40 3.34 -15.03 9.54
CA LYS A 40 3.32 -15.43 10.96
C LYS A 40 2.49 -16.68 11.22
N GLU A 41 1.42 -16.88 10.49
CA GLU A 41 0.44 -17.94 10.71
C GLU A 41 0.59 -19.09 9.69
N GLY A 42 1.84 -19.42 9.31
CA GLY A 42 2.14 -20.44 8.31
C GLY A 42 1.48 -21.79 8.56
N ASP A 43 1.42 -22.26 9.82
CA ASP A 43 0.76 -23.52 10.19
C ASP A 43 -0.75 -23.46 9.92
N LEU A 44 -1.42 -22.36 10.23
CA LEU A 44 -2.83 -22.16 9.92
C LEU A 44 -3.10 -22.33 8.41
N PHE A 45 -2.30 -21.66 7.59
CA PHE A 45 -2.45 -21.71 6.14
C PHE A 45 -2.10 -23.06 5.55
N LYS A 46 -1.11 -23.74 6.13
CA LYS A 46 -0.76 -25.11 5.76
C LYS A 46 -1.92 -26.07 6.01
N GLU A 47 -2.48 -26.07 7.21
CA GLU A 47 -3.54 -26.99 7.61
C GLU A 47 -4.85 -26.73 6.88
N LYS A 48 -5.24 -25.44 6.72
CA LYS A 48 -6.53 -25.06 6.16
C LYS A 48 -6.56 -25.02 4.64
N TYR A 49 -5.44 -24.65 4.00
CA TYR A 49 -5.41 -24.30 2.57
C TYR A 49 -4.30 -24.98 1.76
N GLY A 50 -3.30 -25.58 2.41
CA GLY A 50 -2.17 -26.20 1.74
C GLY A 50 -1.24 -25.23 1.01
N VAL A 51 -1.41 -23.91 1.15
CA VAL A 51 -0.49 -22.89 0.65
C VAL A 51 0.00 -22.04 1.83
N TYR A 52 1.31 -21.95 2.02
CA TYR A 52 1.86 -21.31 3.21
C TYR A 52 3.30 -20.83 3.04
N LEU A 53 3.71 -19.91 3.90
CA LEU A 53 5.10 -19.50 4.10
C LEU A 53 5.69 -20.23 5.30
N LYS A 54 6.86 -20.86 5.12
CA LYS A 54 7.68 -21.43 6.18
C LYS A 54 8.83 -20.47 6.45
N GLU A 55 8.93 -20.00 7.70
CA GLU A 55 9.98 -19.07 8.08
C GLU A 55 11.37 -19.72 8.06
N VAL A 56 12.34 -19.04 7.46
CA VAL A 56 13.76 -19.37 7.45
C VAL A 56 14.56 -18.34 8.24
N GLU A 57 14.27 -17.06 8.03
CA GLU A 57 14.80 -15.93 8.79
C GLU A 57 13.67 -14.93 9.04
N ALA A 58 13.40 -14.67 10.30
CA ALA A 58 12.27 -13.84 10.73
C ALA A 58 12.20 -12.49 9.99
N LYS A 59 11.03 -12.19 9.45
CA LYS A 59 10.73 -10.97 8.69
C LYS A 59 11.53 -10.77 7.39
N LYS A 60 12.37 -11.74 6.98
CA LYS A 60 13.27 -11.58 5.84
C LYS A 60 13.20 -12.72 4.82
N LYS A 61 13.25 -13.97 5.26
CA LYS A 61 13.35 -15.12 4.35
C LYS A 61 12.37 -16.20 4.71
N TYR A 62 11.68 -16.67 3.70
CA TYR A 62 10.67 -17.71 3.79
C TYR A 62 10.81 -18.68 2.62
N GLU A 63 10.26 -19.88 2.79
CA GLU A 63 10.00 -20.82 1.72
C GLU A 63 8.48 -20.84 1.46
N LEU A 64 8.07 -20.63 0.21
CA LEU A 64 6.67 -20.72 -0.19
C LEU A 64 6.36 -22.14 -0.63
N TYR A 65 5.32 -22.71 -0.04
CA TYR A 65 4.83 -24.05 -0.34
C TYR A 65 3.40 -24.00 -0.86
N GLU A 66 3.07 -24.88 -1.79
CA GLU A 66 1.70 -25.20 -2.19
C GLU A 66 1.57 -26.71 -2.39
N ASN A 67 0.58 -27.34 -1.71
CA ASN A 67 0.37 -28.80 -1.69
C ASN A 67 1.65 -29.58 -1.31
N ASP A 68 2.31 -29.15 -0.24
CA ASP A 68 3.59 -29.68 0.28
C ASP A 68 4.77 -29.63 -0.70
N LYS A 69 4.63 -28.97 -1.84
CA LYS A 69 5.71 -28.73 -2.78
C LYS A 69 6.25 -27.30 -2.61
N LYS A 70 7.57 -27.17 -2.45
CA LYS A 70 8.23 -25.85 -2.46
C LYS A 70 8.09 -25.22 -3.86
N VAL A 71 7.52 -24.01 -3.91
CA VAL A 71 7.24 -23.28 -5.15
C VAL A 71 8.24 -22.15 -5.37
N ALA A 72 8.66 -21.49 -4.27
CA ALA A 72 9.65 -20.41 -4.33
C ALA A 72 10.40 -20.25 -3.02
N ASP A 73 11.58 -19.64 -3.07
CA ASP A 73 12.15 -18.89 -1.98
C ASP A 73 11.57 -17.47 -2.00
N VAL A 74 11.24 -16.91 -0.83
CA VAL A 74 10.68 -15.57 -0.72
C VAL A 74 11.60 -14.71 0.13
N GLU A 75 12.11 -13.62 -0.45
CA GLU A 75 12.87 -12.60 0.26
C GLU A 75 12.00 -11.36 0.48
N LEU A 76 11.73 -11.02 1.74
CA LEU A 76 11.00 -9.81 2.10
C LEU A 76 11.96 -8.65 2.28
N VAL A 77 11.66 -7.53 1.60
CA VAL A 77 12.45 -6.31 1.64
C VAL A 77 11.60 -5.18 2.23
N GLN A 78 11.89 -4.82 3.47
CA GLN A 78 11.23 -3.68 4.10
C GLN A 78 11.81 -2.37 3.57
N VAL A 79 10.95 -1.52 2.98
CA VAL A 79 11.31 -0.22 2.40
C VAL A 79 10.72 0.88 3.28
N VAL A 80 11.56 1.65 3.95
CA VAL A 80 11.12 2.73 4.86
C VAL A 80 10.95 4.07 4.15
N GLU A 81 11.50 4.20 2.95
CA GLU A 81 11.48 5.44 2.16
C GLU A 81 10.16 5.66 1.40
N GLY A 82 9.25 4.68 1.46
CA GLY A 82 7.91 4.80 0.90
C GLY A 82 7.73 4.20 -0.49
N GLY A 83 6.50 4.30 -0.99
CA GLY A 83 6.07 3.60 -2.20
C GLY A 83 6.82 3.96 -3.48
N ALA A 84 7.25 5.20 -3.64
CA ALA A 84 8.05 5.62 -4.81
C ALA A 84 9.38 4.84 -4.88
N LYS A 85 9.99 4.53 -3.73
CA LYS A 85 11.21 3.72 -3.67
C LYS A 85 10.95 2.28 -4.09
N ILE A 86 9.82 1.68 -3.65
CA ILE A 86 9.42 0.33 -4.09
C ILE A 86 9.33 0.29 -5.61
N MET A 87 8.64 1.26 -6.23
CA MET A 87 8.50 1.31 -7.68
C MET A 87 9.83 1.52 -8.41
N THR A 88 10.75 2.28 -7.82
CA THR A 88 12.12 2.41 -8.34
C THR A 88 12.85 1.06 -8.33
N LEU A 89 12.75 0.30 -7.25
CA LEU A 89 13.37 -1.03 -7.14
C LEU A 89 12.77 -2.03 -8.13
N ILE A 90 11.45 -1.97 -8.38
CA ILE A 90 10.78 -2.77 -9.43
C ILE A 90 11.32 -2.38 -10.80
N ALA A 91 11.40 -1.08 -11.13
CA ALA A 91 11.92 -0.61 -12.41
C ALA A 91 13.39 -1.03 -12.65
N GLN A 92 14.18 -1.20 -11.59
CA GLN A 92 15.56 -1.67 -11.63
C GLN A 92 15.70 -3.20 -11.67
N GLY A 93 14.60 -3.96 -11.64
CA GLY A 93 14.60 -5.43 -11.59
C GLY A 93 15.12 -6.00 -10.26
N GLN A 94 15.17 -5.19 -9.19
CA GLN A 94 15.64 -5.62 -7.87
C GLN A 94 14.51 -6.23 -7.03
N ILE A 95 13.26 -5.92 -7.33
CA ILE A 95 12.04 -6.42 -6.68
C ILE A 95 11.11 -6.97 -7.74
N ASP A 96 10.51 -8.11 -7.45
CA ASP A 96 9.53 -8.79 -8.30
C ASP A 96 8.11 -8.32 -8.01
N ILE A 97 7.77 -8.22 -6.71
CA ILE A 97 6.43 -7.85 -6.21
C ILE A 97 6.56 -6.73 -5.18
N GLY A 98 5.74 -5.72 -5.30
CA GLY A 98 5.63 -4.62 -4.32
C GLY A 98 4.23 -4.56 -3.71
N LEU A 99 4.16 -4.41 -2.38
CA LEU A 99 2.95 -3.96 -1.70
C LEU A 99 3.04 -2.44 -1.62
N ASN A 100 2.17 -1.73 -2.31
CA ASN A 100 2.40 -0.31 -2.56
C ASN A 100 1.10 0.51 -2.66
N GLY A 101 1.21 1.80 -2.36
CA GLY A 101 0.10 2.74 -2.53
C GLY A 101 -0.31 2.93 -3.99
N VAL A 102 -1.59 3.17 -4.25
CA VAL A 102 -2.14 3.40 -5.61
C VAL A 102 -1.45 4.58 -6.31
N PRO A 103 -1.41 5.83 -5.79
CA PRO A 103 -0.82 6.94 -6.50
C PRO A 103 0.66 6.76 -6.87
N PRO A 104 1.58 6.30 -5.99
CA PRO A 104 2.96 6.09 -6.40
C PRO A 104 3.11 4.98 -7.44
N THR A 105 2.24 3.95 -7.43
CA THR A 105 2.19 2.91 -8.45
C THR A 105 1.72 3.48 -9.78
N VAL A 106 0.59 4.19 -9.78
CA VAL A 106 0.04 4.89 -10.96
C VAL A 106 1.07 5.83 -11.58
N PHE A 107 1.71 6.68 -10.75
CA PHE A 107 2.73 7.61 -11.21
C PHE A 107 3.90 6.90 -11.89
N SER A 108 4.39 5.81 -11.31
CA SER A 108 5.53 5.09 -11.85
C SER A 108 5.21 4.36 -13.17
N ILE A 109 4.03 3.73 -13.25
CA ILE A 109 3.55 3.10 -14.51
C ILE A 109 3.30 4.16 -15.57
N ASP A 110 2.73 5.31 -15.20
CA ASP A 110 2.57 6.48 -16.09
C ASP A 110 3.90 6.88 -16.74
N GLN A 111 5.00 6.83 -15.98
CA GLN A 111 6.35 7.12 -16.47
C GLN A 111 7.01 5.97 -17.25
N GLY A 112 6.30 4.89 -17.52
CA GLY A 112 6.76 3.76 -18.34
C GLY A 112 7.41 2.61 -17.60
N ASN A 113 7.29 2.53 -16.25
CA ASN A 113 7.72 1.36 -15.50
C ASN A 113 6.94 0.12 -15.93
N LYS A 114 7.65 -0.95 -16.25
CA LYS A 114 7.12 -2.23 -16.72
C LYS A 114 6.59 -3.06 -15.55
N ALA A 115 5.44 -2.67 -15.05
CA ALA A 115 4.76 -3.30 -13.93
C ALA A 115 3.24 -3.23 -14.10
N LYS A 116 2.52 -4.13 -13.45
CA LYS A 116 1.05 -4.19 -13.44
C LYS A 116 0.53 -4.36 -12.02
N ILE A 117 -0.60 -3.72 -11.73
CA ILE A 117 -1.39 -4.00 -10.54
C ILE A 117 -2.11 -5.32 -10.76
N ILE A 118 -1.91 -6.29 -9.87
CA ILE A 118 -2.44 -7.65 -10.02
C ILE A 118 -3.52 -8.01 -8.98
N SER A 119 -3.67 -7.19 -7.92
CA SER A 119 -4.74 -7.31 -6.91
C SER A 119 -4.85 -6.03 -6.09
N ALA A 120 -6.01 -5.80 -5.49
CA ALA A 120 -6.12 -4.94 -4.33
C ALA A 120 -5.41 -5.59 -3.13
N LEU A 121 -5.10 -4.79 -2.12
CA LEU A 121 -4.57 -5.26 -0.84
C LEU A 121 -5.44 -4.75 0.31
N GLN A 122 -5.75 -3.46 0.30
CA GLN A 122 -6.62 -2.83 1.28
C GLN A 122 -7.02 -1.42 0.82
N GLY A 123 -8.06 -0.87 1.45
CA GLY A 123 -8.53 0.51 1.27
C GLY A 123 -8.57 1.28 2.59
N GLU A 124 -8.77 2.58 2.50
CA GLU A 124 -8.91 3.48 3.64
C GLU A 124 -7.66 3.54 4.55
N GLY A 125 -7.83 3.61 5.87
CA GLY A 125 -6.72 3.53 6.84
C GLY A 125 -5.82 4.77 6.90
N SER A 126 -6.37 5.97 6.72
CA SER A 126 -5.63 7.23 6.92
C SER A 126 -6.50 8.25 7.63
N ALA A 127 -5.87 9.19 8.34
CA ALA A 127 -6.59 10.27 9.01
C ALA A 127 -5.82 11.59 8.99
N VAL A 128 -6.56 12.69 9.11
CA VAL A 128 -6.00 14.00 9.49
C VAL A 128 -5.99 14.09 11.00
N VAL A 129 -4.80 14.26 11.55
CA VAL A 129 -4.55 14.42 13.00
C VAL A 129 -4.07 15.84 13.26
N ILE A 130 -4.70 16.54 14.18
CA ILE A 130 -4.31 17.88 14.62
C ILE A 130 -3.73 17.85 16.03
N ARG A 131 -2.92 18.85 16.40
CA ARG A 131 -2.47 18.99 17.78
C ARG A 131 -3.64 19.13 18.74
N ASN A 132 -3.49 18.60 19.96
CA ASN A 132 -4.54 18.63 20.99
C ASN A 132 -4.91 20.05 21.47
N ASP A 133 -4.00 21.04 21.33
CA ASP A 133 -4.25 22.42 21.70
C ASP A 133 -5.03 23.24 20.66
N ILE A 134 -5.33 22.66 19.48
CA ILE A 134 -6.17 23.30 18.47
C ILE A 134 -7.65 23.08 18.83
N PRO A 135 -8.47 24.17 18.89
CA PRO A 135 -9.88 24.08 19.28
C PRO A 135 -10.78 23.65 18.12
N ALA A 136 -10.57 22.44 17.62
CA ALA A 136 -11.37 21.79 16.58
C ALA A 136 -11.46 20.30 16.90
N GLU A 137 -12.63 19.68 16.69
CA GLU A 137 -12.88 18.25 16.86
C GLU A 137 -13.27 17.57 15.55
N THR A 138 -13.60 18.37 14.54
CA THR A 138 -14.08 17.92 13.23
C THR A 138 -13.35 18.64 12.10
N TRP A 139 -13.40 18.06 10.90
CA TRP A 139 -12.83 18.71 9.71
C TRP A 139 -13.43 20.10 9.43
N PRO A 140 -14.76 20.33 9.46
CA PRO A 140 -15.31 21.67 9.26
C PRO A 140 -14.83 22.70 10.28
N GLU A 141 -14.68 22.31 11.56
CA GLU A 141 -14.15 23.19 12.60
C GLU A 141 -12.66 23.52 12.35
N PHE A 142 -11.88 22.54 11.89
CA PHE A 142 -10.49 22.77 11.54
C PHE A 142 -10.35 23.70 10.32
N VAL A 143 -11.21 23.53 9.31
CA VAL A 143 -11.30 24.45 8.15
C VAL A 143 -11.60 25.88 8.60
N LYS A 144 -12.55 26.05 9.51
CA LYS A 144 -12.86 27.37 10.10
C LYS A 144 -11.63 27.93 10.82
N TRP A 145 -10.98 27.13 11.64
CA TRP A 145 -9.76 27.52 12.35
C TRP A 145 -8.62 27.92 11.40
N ILE A 146 -8.41 27.20 10.29
CA ILE A 146 -7.44 27.57 9.24
C ILE A 146 -7.71 28.98 8.72
N LYS A 147 -8.98 29.28 8.36
CA LYS A 147 -9.38 30.59 7.83
C LYS A 147 -9.19 31.70 8.86
N GLU A 148 -9.48 31.44 10.15
CA GLU A 148 -9.24 32.36 11.25
C GLU A 148 -7.74 32.63 11.48
N GLN A 149 -6.89 31.58 11.45
CA GLN A 149 -5.44 31.78 11.57
C GLN A 149 -4.90 32.63 10.43
N TYR A 150 -5.34 32.38 9.20
CA TYR A 150 -4.92 33.17 8.04
C TYR A 150 -5.34 34.63 8.14
N SER A 151 -6.56 34.92 8.62
CA SER A 151 -7.04 36.29 8.87
C SER A 151 -6.19 37.01 9.92
N ASN A 152 -5.56 36.27 10.84
CA ASN A 152 -4.65 36.77 11.85
C ASN A 152 -3.17 36.78 11.38
N GLY A 153 -2.93 36.63 10.06
CA GLY A 153 -1.60 36.66 9.48
C GLY A 153 -0.75 35.40 9.73
N LYS A 154 -1.36 34.29 10.15
CA LYS A 154 -0.68 33.02 10.43
C LYS A 154 -1.00 31.97 9.37
N GLN A 155 0.02 31.39 8.79
CA GLN A 155 -0.10 30.28 7.84
C GLN A 155 -0.09 28.95 8.63
N VAL A 156 -1.12 28.11 8.40
CA VAL A 156 -1.22 26.77 9.02
C VAL A 156 -0.30 25.79 8.31
N LYS A 157 0.36 24.91 9.04
CA LYS A 157 1.29 23.92 8.49
C LYS A 157 0.72 22.52 8.63
N ILE A 158 0.51 21.86 7.50
CA ILE A 158 0.03 20.48 7.43
C ILE A 158 1.13 19.58 6.86
N GLY A 159 1.59 18.61 7.67
CA GLY A 159 2.55 17.62 7.26
C GLY A 159 1.90 16.51 6.42
N HIS A 160 2.60 16.07 5.39
CA HIS A 160 2.25 14.86 4.63
C HIS A 160 3.46 13.93 4.54
N PRO A 161 3.26 12.59 4.36
CA PRO A 161 4.39 11.65 4.42
C PRO A 161 5.40 11.85 3.29
N LEU A 162 4.91 11.89 2.06
CA LEU A 162 5.72 11.91 0.84
C LEU A 162 4.94 12.55 -0.30
N PRO A 163 5.61 13.21 -1.26
CA PRO A 163 5.00 13.58 -2.53
C PRO A 163 4.45 12.34 -3.25
N VAL A 164 3.34 12.51 -3.95
CA VAL A 164 2.64 11.44 -4.69
C VAL A 164 2.08 10.32 -3.80
N SER A 165 2.12 10.44 -2.46
CA SER A 165 1.40 9.53 -1.58
C SER A 165 -0.11 9.74 -1.68
N ILE A 166 -0.90 8.74 -1.28
CA ILE A 166 -2.36 8.84 -1.19
C ILE A 166 -2.76 10.05 -0.37
N GLN A 167 -2.14 10.21 0.80
CA GLN A 167 -2.36 11.29 1.76
C GLN A 167 -2.09 12.67 1.12
N TYR A 168 -1.01 12.77 0.33
CA TYR A 168 -0.69 14.01 -0.37
C TYR A 168 -1.73 14.37 -1.43
N VAL A 169 -2.17 13.39 -2.23
CA VAL A 169 -3.21 13.59 -3.25
C VAL A 169 -4.54 14.00 -2.60
N MET A 170 -4.92 13.31 -1.52
CA MET A 170 -6.19 13.53 -0.84
C MET A 170 -6.24 14.86 -0.09
N ILE A 171 -5.20 15.22 0.67
CA ILE A 171 -5.20 16.48 1.41
C ILE A 171 -5.28 17.70 0.48
N LYS A 172 -4.58 17.67 -0.65
CA LYS A 172 -4.67 18.72 -1.66
C LYS A 172 -6.10 18.84 -2.16
N LYS A 173 -6.73 17.72 -2.51
CA LYS A 173 -8.10 17.70 -3.00
C LYS A 173 -9.11 18.17 -1.95
N ALA A 174 -8.91 17.82 -0.68
CA ALA A 174 -9.76 18.27 0.42
C ALA A 174 -9.63 19.78 0.64
N LEU A 175 -8.42 20.34 0.62
CA LEU A 175 -8.20 21.78 0.74
C LEU A 175 -8.83 22.54 -0.43
N GLU A 176 -8.68 22.05 -1.67
CA GLU A 176 -9.29 22.60 -2.87
C GLU A 176 -10.83 22.66 -2.75
N ALA A 177 -11.45 21.57 -2.26
CA ALA A 177 -12.89 21.49 -2.08
C ALA A 177 -13.44 22.53 -1.08
N GLU A 178 -12.63 22.92 -0.09
CA GLU A 178 -12.96 23.91 0.94
C GLU A 178 -12.57 25.36 0.55
N GLY A 179 -12.02 25.54 -0.64
CA GLY A 179 -11.52 26.84 -1.11
C GLY A 179 -10.30 27.33 -0.33
N ILE A 180 -9.51 26.42 0.26
CA ILE A 180 -8.30 26.74 0.99
C ILE A 180 -7.12 26.71 0.03
N THR A 181 -6.41 27.83 -0.06
CA THR A 181 -5.17 27.92 -0.83
C THR A 181 -4.02 27.28 -0.08
N TYR A 182 -3.16 26.56 -0.80
CA TYR A 182 -1.97 25.92 -0.23
C TYR A 182 -0.74 26.16 -1.08
N THR A 183 0.42 26.02 -0.47
CA THR A 183 1.74 26.10 -1.10
C THR A 183 2.68 25.06 -0.47
N GLU A 184 3.71 24.67 -1.21
CA GLU A 184 4.83 23.88 -0.70
C GLU A 184 6.09 24.75 -0.51
N ASN A 185 6.03 26.00 -0.95
CA ASN A 185 7.12 26.95 -0.81
C ASN A 185 7.02 27.66 0.56
N SER A 186 7.93 27.36 1.48
CA SER A 186 7.97 27.95 2.82
C SER A 186 8.15 29.49 2.84
N LYS A 187 8.61 30.08 1.74
CA LYS A 187 8.74 31.54 1.59
C LYS A 187 7.44 32.21 1.14
N ASP A 188 6.53 31.46 0.56
CA ASP A 188 5.25 31.97 0.11
C ASP A 188 4.27 32.03 1.30
N LYS A 189 3.89 33.26 1.69
CA LYS A 189 2.96 33.54 2.78
C LYS A 189 1.56 33.93 2.29
N SER A 190 1.33 33.90 0.97
CA SER A 190 0.04 34.26 0.38
C SER A 190 -0.98 33.11 0.45
N ALA A 191 -0.56 31.87 0.70
CA ALA A 191 -1.43 30.72 0.87
C ALA A 191 -1.82 30.53 2.34
N MET A 192 -3.05 30.03 2.57
CA MET A 192 -3.57 29.72 3.92
C MET A 192 -2.80 28.57 4.58
N VAL A 193 -2.40 27.60 3.79
CA VAL A 193 -1.73 26.37 4.25
C VAL A 193 -0.36 26.21 3.60
N LEU A 194 0.65 25.85 4.41
CA LEU A 194 1.91 25.30 3.95
C LEU A 194 1.86 23.77 4.07
N LEU A 195 1.93 23.07 2.96
CA LEU A 195 2.13 21.61 2.94
C LEU A 195 3.61 21.30 3.16
N VAL A 196 3.89 20.46 4.17
CA VAL A 196 5.25 20.12 4.57
C VAL A 196 5.52 18.65 4.30
N ASN A 197 6.49 18.35 3.46
CA ASN A 197 6.96 16.98 3.23
C ASN A 197 7.79 16.50 4.43
N CYS A 198 7.23 15.57 5.21
CA CYS A 198 7.86 14.97 6.39
C CYS A 198 8.89 13.89 6.06
N LYS A 199 9.07 13.53 4.78
CA LYS A 199 9.97 12.46 4.31
C LYS A 199 9.69 11.11 4.97
N GLY A 200 8.42 10.77 5.12
CA GLY A 200 7.90 9.61 5.84
C GLY A 200 7.13 10.03 7.08
N GLN A 201 6.60 9.07 7.84
CA GLN A 201 5.79 9.35 9.03
C GLN A 201 6.61 9.44 10.33
N LYS A 202 7.83 8.90 10.32
CA LYS A 202 8.64 8.73 11.55
C LYS A 202 8.89 10.03 12.32
N SER A 203 9.02 11.16 11.62
CA SER A 203 9.26 12.48 12.23
C SER A 203 7.98 13.20 12.70
N MET A 204 6.80 12.76 12.25
CA MET A 204 5.53 13.47 12.52
C MET A 204 5.22 13.64 14.02
N PRO A 205 5.41 12.64 14.91
CA PRO A 205 5.16 12.81 16.32
C PRO A 205 6.00 13.93 16.95
N GLN A 206 7.29 13.99 16.60
CA GLN A 206 8.18 15.02 17.08
C GLN A 206 7.79 16.41 16.55
N MET A 207 7.53 16.53 15.24
CA MET A 207 7.18 17.81 14.62
C MET A 207 5.86 18.38 15.17
N LEU A 208 4.85 17.53 15.45
CA LEU A 208 3.61 17.95 16.11
C LEU A 208 3.87 18.40 17.57
N SER A 209 4.62 17.60 18.35
CA SER A 209 4.94 17.91 19.75
C SER A 209 5.73 19.21 19.90
N GLN A 210 6.62 19.49 18.93
CA GLN A 210 7.43 20.72 18.91
C GLN A 210 6.69 21.92 18.28
N LYS A 211 5.43 21.74 17.89
CA LYS A 211 4.60 22.76 17.20
C LYS A 211 5.22 23.25 15.88
N GLU A 212 6.06 22.44 15.25
CA GLU A 212 6.55 22.70 13.90
C GLU A 212 5.46 22.48 12.85
N LEU A 213 4.50 21.57 13.14
CA LEU A 213 3.29 21.32 12.39
C LEU A 213 2.06 21.57 13.25
N ASP A 214 0.97 21.99 12.62
CA ASP A 214 -0.34 22.13 13.24
C ASP A 214 -1.18 20.86 13.07
N ALA A 215 -1.01 20.20 11.94
CA ALA A 215 -1.68 18.95 11.59
C ALA A 215 -0.78 18.05 10.76
N VAL A 216 -1.14 16.77 10.67
CA VAL A 216 -0.60 15.81 9.70
C VAL A 216 -1.73 15.04 9.06
N ILE A 217 -1.53 14.60 7.81
CA ILE A 217 -2.29 13.50 7.24
C ILE A 217 -1.39 12.28 7.19
N ALA A 218 -1.82 11.19 7.80
CA ALA A 218 -0.99 10.00 8.02
C ALA A 218 -1.79 8.72 7.77
N TRP A 219 -1.09 7.64 7.43
CA TRP A 219 -1.66 6.30 7.33
C TRP A 219 -1.44 5.50 8.62
N GLU A 220 -2.27 4.48 8.84
CA GLU A 220 -2.21 3.62 10.02
C GLU A 220 -0.87 2.82 10.11
N PRO A 221 -0.34 2.66 11.36
CA PRO A 221 -0.93 2.98 12.65
C PRO A 221 -0.64 4.40 13.17
N MET A 222 -0.05 5.30 12.40
CA MET A 222 0.42 6.60 12.89
C MET A 222 -0.68 7.49 13.51
N PRO A 223 -1.89 7.62 12.96
CA PRO A 223 -2.99 8.34 13.58
C PRO A 223 -3.26 7.87 15.02
N GLU A 224 -3.36 6.56 15.22
CA GLU A 224 -3.64 5.98 16.53
C GLU A 224 -2.43 6.05 17.49
N VAL A 225 -1.21 5.96 16.98
CA VAL A 225 0.02 6.24 17.75
C VAL A 225 0.01 7.68 18.29
N LEU A 226 -0.37 8.66 17.47
CA LEU A 226 -0.43 10.07 17.89
C LEU A 226 -1.51 10.28 18.95
N LYS A 227 -2.66 9.63 18.79
CA LYS A 227 -3.78 9.69 19.75
C LYS A 227 -3.44 9.03 21.08
N THR A 228 -2.97 7.79 21.08
CA THR A 228 -2.65 7.05 22.31
C THR A 228 -1.50 7.69 23.11
N LYS A 229 -0.54 8.33 22.41
CA LYS A 229 0.53 9.11 23.07
C LYS A 229 0.11 10.51 23.50
N GLY A 230 -1.13 10.91 23.28
CA GLY A 230 -1.62 12.24 23.65
C GLY A 230 -0.97 13.40 22.89
N ILE A 231 -0.39 13.13 21.70
CA ILE A 231 0.29 14.13 20.86
C ILE A 231 -0.70 14.90 20.00
N GLY A 232 -1.71 14.20 19.50
CA GLY A 232 -2.72 14.78 18.61
C GLY A 232 -4.02 13.99 18.64
N LYS A 233 -5.02 14.49 17.97
CA LYS A 233 -6.34 13.88 17.84
C LYS A 233 -6.74 13.73 16.37
N PRO A 234 -7.14 12.54 15.90
CA PRO A 234 -7.77 12.37 14.59
C PRO A 234 -9.10 13.15 14.56
N ILE A 235 -9.32 13.95 13.50
CA ILE A 235 -10.54 14.75 13.32
C ILE A 235 -11.37 14.33 12.12
N VAL A 236 -10.77 13.58 11.19
CA VAL A 236 -11.45 13.01 10.03
C VAL A 236 -10.63 11.86 9.48
N TYR A 237 -11.29 10.74 9.18
CA TYR A 237 -10.66 9.62 8.46
C TYR A 237 -10.77 9.83 6.95
N SER A 238 -9.89 9.19 6.20
CA SER A 238 -9.70 9.44 4.77
C SER A 238 -10.96 9.25 3.92
N LYS A 239 -11.82 8.28 4.26
CA LYS A 239 -13.09 8.03 3.57
C LYS A 239 -14.07 9.22 3.62
N ASP A 240 -13.98 10.02 4.71
CA ASP A 240 -14.87 11.13 4.98
C ASP A 240 -14.27 12.49 4.57
N LEU A 241 -13.07 12.50 3.96
CA LEU A 241 -12.46 13.74 3.45
C LEU A 241 -13.25 14.31 2.26
N PRO A 242 -13.36 15.66 2.14
CA PRO A 242 -13.99 16.30 0.99
C PRO A 242 -13.25 15.99 -0.35
N PRO A 243 -14.00 16.01 -1.46
CA PRO A 243 -15.45 16.19 -1.59
C PRO A 243 -16.23 14.98 -1.05
N ALA A 244 -17.38 15.23 -0.43
CA ALA A 244 -18.21 14.19 0.18
C ALA A 244 -18.46 12.99 -0.77
N GLY A 245 -18.26 11.77 -0.29
CA GLY A 245 -18.44 10.52 -1.03
C GLY A 245 -17.38 10.20 -2.07
N MET A 246 -16.40 11.09 -2.32
CA MET A 246 -15.35 10.85 -3.32
C MET A 246 -14.41 9.70 -2.90
N TRP A 247 -14.17 9.58 -1.62
CA TRP A 247 -13.16 8.69 -1.05
C TRP A 247 -13.76 7.48 -0.32
N GLU A 248 -15.07 7.33 -0.38
CA GLU A 248 -15.73 6.13 0.16
C GLU A 248 -15.17 4.88 -0.54
N ASP A 249 -14.77 3.88 0.23
CA ASP A 249 -14.15 2.64 -0.25
C ASP A 249 -12.90 2.85 -1.14
N HIS A 250 -12.21 3.99 -1.00
CA HIS A 250 -11.05 4.24 -1.85
C HIS A 250 -9.96 3.19 -1.64
N PRO A 251 -9.34 2.68 -2.73
CA PRO A 251 -8.18 1.81 -2.60
C PRO A 251 -7.00 2.58 -2.01
N CYS A 252 -6.29 1.94 -1.10
CA CYS A 252 -5.06 2.52 -0.58
C CYS A 252 -3.84 1.78 -1.11
N CYS A 253 -3.68 0.50 -0.79
CA CYS A 253 -2.55 -0.28 -1.29
C CYS A 253 -2.99 -1.41 -2.21
N VAL A 254 -2.08 -1.80 -3.08
CA VAL A 254 -2.21 -2.82 -4.11
C VAL A 254 -1.03 -3.78 -4.09
N VAL A 255 -1.23 -4.95 -4.66
CA VAL A 255 -0.14 -5.83 -5.05
C VAL A 255 0.24 -5.47 -6.49
N VAL A 256 1.49 -5.05 -6.68
CA VAL A 256 2.07 -4.73 -7.98
C VAL A 256 3.18 -5.70 -8.31
N ALA A 257 3.20 -6.25 -9.51
CA ALA A 257 4.24 -7.14 -9.98
C ALA A 257 4.96 -6.56 -11.20
N SER A 258 6.26 -6.80 -11.32
CA SER A 258 6.99 -6.51 -12.54
C SER A 258 6.50 -7.41 -13.67
N GLU A 259 6.44 -6.91 -14.91
CA GLU A 259 6.09 -7.72 -16.08
C GLU A 259 7.03 -8.92 -16.21
N ASN A 260 8.32 -8.75 -15.92
CA ASN A 260 9.29 -9.85 -15.91
C ASN A 260 8.95 -10.96 -14.91
N ALA A 261 8.48 -10.62 -13.71
CA ALA A 261 8.08 -11.64 -12.73
C ALA A 261 6.81 -12.37 -13.16
N LEU A 262 5.86 -11.66 -13.80
CA LEU A 262 4.65 -12.25 -14.35
C LEU A 262 4.97 -13.26 -15.48
N GLU A 263 6.00 -13.00 -16.29
CA GLU A 263 6.42 -13.88 -17.40
C GLU A 263 7.30 -15.03 -16.92
N SER A 264 8.30 -14.75 -16.07
CA SER A 264 9.36 -15.74 -15.73
C SER A 264 9.12 -16.52 -14.43
N LYS A 265 8.22 -16.03 -13.53
CA LYS A 265 7.95 -16.60 -12.20
C LYS A 265 6.45 -16.75 -11.93
N GLU A 266 5.62 -16.89 -12.96
CA GLU A 266 4.15 -16.85 -12.88
C GLU A 266 3.59 -17.78 -11.78
N ALA A 267 4.04 -19.04 -11.72
CA ALA A 267 3.56 -20.01 -10.73
C ALA A 267 3.85 -19.55 -9.29
N ALA A 268 5.04 -19.00 -9.05
CA ALA A 268 5.42 -18.48 -7.74
C ALA A 268 4.63 -17.22 -7.36
N VAL A 269 4.44 -16.29 -8.32
CA VAL A 269 3.58 -15.11 -8.15
C VAL A 269 2.15 -15.53 -7.81
N LYS A 270 1.60 -16.51 -8.52
CA LYS A 270 0.25 -17.04 -8.29
C LYS A 270 0.09 -17.65 -6.89
N SER A 271 1.02 -18.51 -6.45
CA SER A 271 0.94 -19.12 -5.12
C SER A 271 1.06 -18.08 -4.00
N LEU A 272 1.93 -17.07 -4.16
CA LEU A 272 2.03 -15.99 -3.18
C LEU A 272 0.78 -15.13 -3.16
N LEU A 273 0.25 -14.73 -4.31
CA LEU A 273 -0.99 -13.95 -4.39
C LEU A 273 -2.17 -14.74 -3.81
N LYS A 274 -2.28 -16.05 -4.07
CA LYS A 274 -3.29 -16.92 -3.48
C LYS A 274 -3.22 -16.92 -1.96
N LEU A 275 -2.02 -17.02 -1.40
CA LEU A 275 -1.81 -16.93 0.05
C LEU A 275 -2.25 -15.57 0.60
N MET A 276 -1.97 -14.47 -0.09
CA MET A 276 -2.39 -13.13 0.33
C MET A 276 -3.93 -12.94 0.25
N VAL A 277 -4.58 -13.48 -0.77
CA VAL A 277 -6.05 -13.51 -0.88
C VAL A 277 -6.66 -14.26 0.30
N LEU A 278 -6.12 -15.42 0.64
CA LEU A 278 -6.57 -16.23 1.77
C LEU A 278 -6.29 -15.53 3.11
N SER A 279 -5.14 -14.89 3.25
CA SER A 279 -4.79 -14.10 4.44
C SER A 279 -5.76 -12.93 4.64
N THR A 280 -6.12 -12.24 3.58
CA THR A 280 -7.14 -11.18 3.62
C THR A 280 -8.51 -11.74 4.08
N LYS A 281 -8.89 -12.92 3.59
CA LYS A 281 -10.11 -13.60 4.04
C LYS A 281 -10.06 -13.91 5.54
N GLU A 282 -8.96 -14.50 6.03
CA GLU A 282 -8.81 -14.81 7.45
C GLU A 282 -8.86 -13.57 8.35
N ILE A 283 -8.26 -12.46 7.93
CA ILE A 283 -8.33 -11.17 8.65
C ILE A 283 -9.78 -10.68 8.73
N ASN A 284 -10.55 -10.76 7.65
CA ASN A 284 -11.95 -10.33 7.64
C ASN A 284 -12.85 -11.24 8.50
N GLU A 285 -12.49 -12.51 8.69
CA GLU A 285 -13.18 -13.43 9.59
C GLU A 285 -12.74 -13.22 11.05
N ASN A 286 -11.49 -12.80 11.28
CA ASN A 286 -10.91 -12.61 12.61
C ASN A 286 -9.83 -11.53 12.61
N ASN A 287 -10.18 -10.30 12.96
CA ASN A 287 -9.26 -9.16 13.03
C ASN A 287 -8.10 -9.34 14.04
N GLU A 288 -8.26 -10.21 15.05
CA GLU A 288 -7.19 -10.50 16.02
C GLU A 288 -5.91 -11.03 15.34
N LEU A 289 -6.04 -11.73 14.21
CA LEU A 289 -4.88 -12.18 13.43
C LEU A 289 -4.04 -10.98 12.93
N ALA A 290 -4.70 -9.95 12.39
CA ALA A 290 -4.03 -8.74 11.94
C ALA A 290 -3.48 -7.93 13.10
N ILE A 291 -4.24 -7.73 14.18
CA ILE A 291 -3.82 -7.02 15.40
C ILE A 291 -2.53 -7.63 15.97
N LYS A 292 -2.54 -8.95 16.18
CA LYS A 292 -1.37 -9.66 16.71
C LYS A 292 -0.17 -9.59 15.76
N ALA A 293 -0.39 -9.95 14.50
CA ALA A 293 0.68 -10.01 13.51
C ALA A 293 1.32 -8.63 13.28
N SER A 294 0.53 -7.55 13.19
CA SER A 294 1.01 -6.19 13.02
C SER A 294 1.77 -5.69 14.24
N SER A 295 1.23 -5.87 15.45
CA SER A 295 1.92 -5.51 16.70
C SER A 295 3.30 -6.17 16.79
N GLU A 296 3.38 -7.49 16.56
CA GLU A 296 4.64 -8.23 16.58
C GLU A 296 5.58 -7.82 15.43
N TRP A 297 5.03 -7.50 14.25
CA TRP A 297 5.83 -7.15 13.08
C TRP A 297 6.41 -5.74 13.19
N LEU A 298 5.59 -4.78 13.55
CA LEU A 298 5.95 -3.36 13.60
C LEU A 298 6.59 -2.97 14.93
N GLY A 299 6.36 -3.76 15.99
CA GLY A 299 6.81 -3.43 17.34
C GLY A 299 5.96 -2.31 17.97
N THR A 300 4.69 -2.22 17.60
CA THR A 300 3.70 -1.30 18.15
C THR A 300 2.96 -1.95 19.32
N ASP A 301 2.44 -1.14 20.23
CA ASP A 301 1.61 -1.63 21.33
C ASP A 301 0.31 -2.23 20.76
N LYS A 302 -0.12 -3.36 21.33
CA LYS A 302 -1.36 -4.04 20.87
C LYS A 302 -2.57 -3.11 20.91
N GLU A 303 -2.67 -2.26 21.93
CA GLU A 303 -3.74 -1.26 22.05
C GLU A 303 -3.82 -0.32 20.85
N VAL A 304 -2.67 0.06 20.26
CA VAL A 304 -2.64 0.88 19.03
C VAL A 304 -3.26 0.11 17.88
N GLU A 305 -2.92 -1.17 17.73
CA GLU A 305 -3.44 -2.01 16.64
C GLU A 305 -4.93 -2.31 16.78
N GLU A 306 -5.43 -2.43 18.03
CA GLU A 306 -6.86 -2.60 18.33
C GLU A 306 -7.70 -1.41 17.83
N TYR A 307 -7.11 -0.22 17.75
CA TYR A 307 -7.75 0.98 17.17
C TYR A 307 -7.45 1.13 15.68
N SER A 308 -6.24 0.78 15.24
CA SER A 308 -5.75 0.99 13.87
C SER A 308 -6.38 0.02 12.85
N ILE A 309 -6.34 -1.28 13.15
CA ILE A 309 -6.81 -2.33 12.23
C ILE A 309 -8.28 -2.14 11.80
N PRO A 310 -9.24 -1.77 12.70
CA PRO A 310 -10.61 -1.50 12.30
C PRO A 310 -10.81 -0.32 11.34
N ASN A 311 -9.83 0.58 11.21
CA ASN A 311 -9.89 1.71 10.27
C ASN A 311 -9.47 1.31 8.84
N ILE A 312 -9.02 0.07 8.66
CA ILE A 312 -8.52 -0.46 7.38
C ILE A 312 -9.55 -1.41 6.80
N LYS A 313 -9.88 -1.25 5.53
CA LYS A 313 -10.76 -2.14 4.79
C LYS A 313 -9.92 -3.13 3.98
N PHE A 314 -9.76 -4.35 4.48
CA PHE A 314 -9.02 -5.41 3.77
C PHE A 314 -9.88 -6.03 2.67
N TYR A 315 -9.40 -6.02 1.42
CA TYR A 315 -10.09 -6.64 0.29
C TYR A 315 -9.13 -6.88 -0.88
N THR A 316 -9.47 -7.84 -1.72
CA THR A 316 -8.68 -8.19 -2.92
C THR A 316 -9.46 -8.02 -4.23
N ASN A 317 -10.77 -7.72 -4.15
CA ASN A 317 -11.67 -7.60 -5.29
C ASN A 317 -11.22 -6.49 -6.26
N PRO A 318 -11.10 -6.77 -7.57
CA PRO A 318 -10.73 -5.80 -8.60
C PRO A 318 -11.74 -4.65 -8.81
N GLU A 319 -13.04 -4.86 -8.62
CA GLU A 319 -14.06 -3.86 -8.98
C GLU A 319 -13.97 -2.57 -8.15
N PRO A 320 -13.93 -2.62 -6.78
CA PRO A 320 -13.72 -1.40 -6.01
C PRO A 320 -12.35 -0.77 -6.29
N LEU A 321 -11.32 -1.61 -6.50
CA LEU A 321 -9.98 -1.14 -6.83
C LEU A 321 -9.97 -0.32 -8.13
N LYS A 322 -10.54 -0.83 -9.22
CA LYS A 322 -10.62 -0.12 -10.51
C LYS A 322 -11.34 1.21 -10.35
N LYS A 323 -12.56 1.18 -9.78
CA LYS A 323 -13.38 2.37 -9.58
C LYS A 323 -12.64 3.46 -8.82
N GLY A 324 -12.02 3.13 -7.68
CA GLY A 324 -11.29 4.09 -6.88
C GLY A 324 -9.98 4.54 -7.54
N THR A 325 -9.27 3.66 -8.26
CA THR A 325 -8.08 4.03 -9.02
C THR A 325 -8.39 5.03 -10.13
N HIS A 326 -9.52 4.89 -10.84
CA HIS A 326 -9.97 5.90 -11.81
C HIS A 326 -10.16 7.27 -11.16
N VAL A 327 -10.73 7.32 -9.94
CA VAL A 327 -10.84 8.58 -9.18
C VAL A 327 -9.45 9.17 -8.92
N PHE A 328 -8.48 8.37 -8.46
CA PHE A 328 -7.11 8.85 -8.25
C PHE A 328 -6.46 9.35 -9.54
N VAL A 329 -6.57 8.63 -10.65
CA VAL A 329 -6.02 9.06 -11.95
C VAL A 329 -6.61 10.41 -12.37
N ASN A 330 -7.93 10.58 -12.25
CA ASN A 330 -8.60 11.84 -12.59
C ASN A 330 -8.13 13.00 -11.68
N VAL A 331 -8.00 12.77 -10.38
CA VAL A 331 -7.48 13.78 -9.44
C VAL A 331 -6.01 14.09 -9.74
N MET A 332 -5.18 13.08 -10.02
CA MET A 332 -3.78 13.27 -10.37
C MET A 332 -3.61 14.02 -11.69
N ASN A 333 -4.48 13.76 -12.68
CA ASN A 333 -4.54 14.52 -13.94
C ASN A 333 -4.89 15.99 -13.67
N ALA A 334 -5.92 16.26 -12.87
CA ALA A 334 -6.31 17.63 -12.50
C ALA A 334 -5.21 18.37 -11.74
N GLN A 335 -4.49 17.66 -10.87
CA GLN A 335 -3.32 18.17 -10.14
C GLN A 335 -2.03 18.21 -10.97
N LYS A 336 -2.10 17.85 -12.27
CA LYS A 336 -0.96 17.79 -13.20
C LYS A 336 0.20 16.89 -12.74
N SER A 337 -0.13 15.86 -11.97
CA SER A 337 0.86 14.90 -11.46
C SER A 337 1.18 13.78 -12.46
N THR A 338 0.29 13.49 -13.41
CA THR A 338 0.51 12.55 -14.53
C THR A 338 1.09 13.30 -15.73
N THR A 339 2.20 12.81 -16.27
CA THR A 339 2.93 13.47 -17.37
C THR A 339 3.30 12.51 -18.50
N GLY A 340 3.05 11.21 -18.33
CA GLY A 340 3.37 10.13 -19.26
C GLY A 340 2.14 9.53 -19.96
N GLN A 341 1.97 8.22 -19.85
CA GLN A 341 0.95 7.46 -20.58
C GLN A 341 -0.50 7.80 -20.17
N LEU A 342 -0.69 8.23 -18.91
CA LEU A 342 -1.99 8.57 -18.33
C LEU A 342 -2.31 10.07 -18.41
N LYS A 343 -1.42 10.88 -18.96
CA LYS A 343 -1.65 12.33 -19.07
C LYS A 343 -2.92 12.63 -19.85
N GLY A 344 -3.92 13.20 -19.16
CA GLY A 344 -5.20 13.57 -19.75
C GLY A 344 -6.06 12.37 -20.22
N VAL A 345 -5.75 11.16 -19.79
CA VAL A 345 -6.57 9.97 -20.07
C VAL A 345 -7.73 9.95 -19.09
N GLU A 346 -8.96 9.98 -19.62
CA GLU A 346 -10.23 9.92 -18.86
C GLU A 346 -11.01 8.62 -19.15
N ASP A 347 -10.69 7.90 -20.23
CA ASP A 347 -11.33 6.63 -20.58
C ASP A 347 -10.94 5.53 -19.58
N PRO A 348 -11.91 5.00 -18.80
CA PRO A 348 -11.65 3.95 -17.82
C PRO A 348 -11.01 2.68 -18.44
N ASN A 349 -11.41 2.28 -19.64
CA ASN A 349 -10.87 1.08 -20.27
C ASN A 349 -9.38 1.25 -20.61
N LYS A 350 -9.01 2.45 -21.05
CA LYS A 350 -7.61 2.77 -21.33
C LYS A 350 -6.77 2.84 -20.06
N ILE A 351 -7.33 3.36 -18.96
CA ILE A 351 -6.71 3.35 -17.64
C ILE A 351 -6.48 1.91 -17.20
N ASP A 352 -7.49 1.06 -17.34
CA ASP A 352 -7.43 -0.37 -16.98
C ASP A 352 -6.34 -1.10 -17.75
N GLU A 353 -6.28 -0.94 -19.07
CA GLU A 353 -5.26 -1.54 -19.95
C GLU A 353 -3.84 -1.17 -19.53
N ILE A 354 -3.63 0.10 -19.17
CA ILE A 354 -2.31 0.61 -18.76
C ILE A 354 -1.90 0.03 -17.38
N LEU A 355 -2.82 0.03 -16.41
CA LEU A 355 -2.48 -0.20 -15.01
C LEU A 355 -2.62 -1.66 -14.55
N PHE A 356 -3.59 -2.43 -15.07
CA PHE A 356 -4.00 -3.69 -14.45
C PHE A 356 -3.67 -4.93 -15.27
N ASN A 357 -3.44 -6.03 -14.55
CA ASN A 357 -3.47 -7.39 -15.08
C ASN A 357 -4.01 -8.35 -14.00
N PHE A 358 -5.29 -8.68 -14.08
CA PHE A 358 -5.95 -9.55 -13.11
C PHE A 358 -6.01 -11.04 -13.53
N SER A 359 -5.32 -11.43 -14.60
CA SER A 359 -5.38 -12.81 -15.12
C SER A 359 -5.02 -13.87 -14.08
N ILE A 360 -4.01 -13.61 -13.24
CA ILE A 360 -3.62 -14.52 -12.15
C ILE A 360 -4.66 -14.50 -11.02
N TYR A 361 -5.17 -13.32 -10.66
CA TYR A 361 -6.23 -13.18 -9.66
C TYR A 361 -7.49 -13.96 -10.06
N ASP A 362 -7.93 -13.83 -11.31
CA ASP A 362 -9.13 -14.53 -11.82
C ASP A 362 -8.96 -16.05 -11.78
N GLN A 363 -7.77 -16.57 -12.05
CA GLN A 363 -7.46 -17.98 -11.89
C GLN A 363 -7.59 -18.41 -10.41
N ILE A 364 -7.05 -17.63 -9.47
CA ILE A 364 -7.10 -17.91 -8.04
C ILE A 364 -8.54 -17.95 -7.54
N VAL A 365 -9.36 -16.95 -7.88
CA VAL A 365 -10.77 -16.86 -7.49
C VAL A 365 -11.54 -18.07 -8.00
N LYS A 366 -11.33 -18.45 -9.26
CA LYS A 366 -11.94 -19.65 -9.84
C LYS A 366 -11.51 -20.93 -9.11
N GLU A 367 -10.24 -21.08 -8.73
CA GLU A 367 -9.75 -22.24 -7.97
C GLU A 367 -10.36 -22.30 -6.56
N LEU A 368 -10.60 -21.14 -5.94
CA LEU A 368 -11.19 -21.04 -4.61
C LEU A 368 -12.72 -21.15 -4.60
N GLY A 369 -13.35 -21.22 -5.79
CA GLY A 369 -14.81 -21.34 -5.94
C GLY A 369 -15.57 -20.08 -5.52
N GLN A 370 -14.97 -18.92 -5.70
CA GLN A 370 -15.52 -17.60 -5.34
C GLN A 370 -16.01 -16.85 -6.60
#